data_2200d9f85f314df38ab49a7003b212f8
#
_entry.id   2200d9f85f314df38ab49a7003b212f8
#
_cell.length_a   1.000
_cell.length_b   1.000
_cell.length_c   1.000
_cell.angle_alpha   90.00
_cell.angle_beta   90.00
_cell.angle_gamma   90.00
#
_symmetry.space_group_name_H-M   'P 1'
#
loop_
_entity.id
_entity.type
_entity.pdbx_description
1 polymer ?
#
loop_
_entity_poly.entity_id
_entity_poly.type
_entity_poly.pdbx_seq_one_letter_code
_entity_poly.pdbx_strand_id
1 'polypeptide(L)'
;NYVVLKSGQKVFGDFFNLIPDQKASDLIFSSRLSSQEWCQINPVTFALKNHSNIHVIGDSINAWDMPKSAFSAYSQAKVCAENLKNIIFENKIEAPVFLNTCYSLAAENYGFSISSWYRTNSEKNRIVSLGSKSSPTNASNAERAREARESYDWYSSITQELYS
;
A
#
# COMPACT_ATOMS: atom_id res chain seq x y z
N ASN A 1 16.25 -24.45 -19.62
CA ASN A 1 15.69 -23.12 -19.45
C ASN A 1 16.67 -22.22 -18.68
N TYR A 2 16.64 -20.91 -18.90
CA TYR A 2 17.41 -19.93 -18.12
C TYR A 2 16.71 -18.58 -18.14
N VAL A 3 16.99 -17.76 -17.12
CA VAL A 3 16.67 -16.33 -17.07
C VAL A 3 17.97 -15.52 -17.14
N VAL A 4 17.88 -14.31 -17.69
CA VAL A 4 19.01 -13.38 -17.75
C VAL A 4 18.74 -12.25 -16.75
N LEU A 5 19.64 -12.07 -15.80
CA LEU A 5 19.57 -10.97 -14.83
C LEU A 5 19.99 -9.65 -15.51
N LYS A 6 19.65 -8.51 -14.89
CA LYS A 6 20.08 -7.17 -15.35
C LYS A 6 21.60 -7.04 -15.47
N SER A 7 22.37 -7.81 -14.70
CA SER A 7 23.84 -7.92 -14.80
C SER A 7 24.34 -8.64 -16.05
N GLY A 8 23.45 -9.25 -16.85
CA GLY A 8 23.80 -10.13 -17.97
C GLY A 8 24.08 -11.59 -17.56
N GLN A 9 24.10 -11.91 -16.26
CA GLN A 9 24.31 -13.27 -15.76
C GLN A 9 23.12 -14.16 -16.12
N LYS A 10 23.42 -15.38 -16.60
CA LYS A 10 22.41 -16.42 -16.83
C LYS A 10 22.26 -17.29 -15.59
N VAL A 11 21.00 -17.47 -15.16
CA VAL A 11 20.63 -18.41 -14.08
C VAL A 11 19.83 -19.54 -14.72
N PHE A 12 20.30 -20.78 -14.58
CA PHE A 12 19.67 -21.96 -15.14
C PHE A 12 18.77 -22.65 -14.10
N GLY A 13 17.64 -23.19 -14.54
CA GLY A 13 16.72 -23.94 -13.70
C GLY A 13 15.60 -24.59 -14.52
N ASP A 14 14.93 -25.55 -13.93
CA ASP A 14 13.79 -26.22 -14.56
C ASP A 14 12.51 -25.45 -14.33
N PHE A 15 12.41 -24.76 -13.19
CA PHE A 15 11.30 -23.90 -12.79
C PHE A 15 11.81 -22.56 -12.26
N PHE A 16 11.10 -21.46 -12.59
CA PHE A 16 11.38 -20.11 -12.10
C PHE A 16 10.13 -19.47 -11.53
N ASN A 17 10.21 -18.99 -10.30
CA ASN A 17 9.24 -18.07 -9.72
C ASN A 17 9.80 -16.65 -9.84
N LEU A 18 9.27 -15.87 -10.80
CA LEU A 18 9.77 -14.53 -11.10
C LEU A 18 8.81 -13.47 -10.59
N ILE A 19 9.36 -12.49 -9.88
CA ILE A 19 8.65 -11.26 -9.51
C ILE A 19 9.27 -10.15 -10.36
N PRO A 20 8.59 -9.72 -11.45
CA PRO A 20 9.12 -8.68 -12.32
C PRO A 20 9.10 -7.31 -11.64
N ASP A 21 9.89 -6.39 -12.17
CA ASP A 21 9.83 -4.98 -11.79
C ASP A 21 8.41 -4.44 -12.01
N GLN A 22 7.91 -3.67 -11.05
CA GLN A 22 6.57 -3.10 -11.08
C GLN A 22 6.63 -1.61 -11.39
N LYS A 23 5.59 -1.09 -12.00
CA LYS A 23 5.38 0.34 -12.29
C LYS A 23 3.89 0.66 -12.14
N ALA A 24 3.54 1.94 -12.16
CA ALA A 24 2.15 2.36 -12.25
C ALA A 24 1.48 1.79 -13.51
N SER A 25 0.15 1.76 -13.53
CA SER A 25 -0.62 1.18 -14.64
C SER A 25 -0.35 1.92 -15.97
N ASP A 26 -0.53 1.22 -17.09
CA ASP A 26 -0.34 1.80 -18.42
C ASP A 26 -1.30 2.97 -18.69
N LEU A 27 -2.46 3.02 -18.02
CA LEU A 27 -3.37 4.16 -18.06
C LEU A 27 -2.66 5.47 -17.64
N ILE A 28 -1.83 5.42 -16.61
CA ILE A 28 -1.09 6.59 -16.11
C ILE A 28 -0.15 7.13 -17.19
N PHE A 29 0.56 6.25 -17.88
CA PHE A 29 1.53 6.63 -18.93
C PHE A 29 0.83 7.10 -20.20
N SER A 30 -0.19 6.38 -20.68
CA SER A 30 -0.95 6.74 -21.88
C SER A 30 -1.69 8.08 -21.72
N SER A 31 -2.14 8.39 -20.50
CA SER A 31 -2.76 9.67 -20.15
C SER A 31 -1.75 10.79 -19.81
N ARG A 32 -0.45 10.51 -19.88
CA ARG A 32 0.64 11.46 -19.56
C ARG A 32 0.56 12.03 -18.14
N LEU A 33 0.00 11.29 -17.20
CA LEU A 33 -0.14 11.72 -15.81
C LEU A 33 1.14 11.55 -15.00
N SER A 34 2.05 10.69 -15.44
CA SER A 34 3.41 10.55 -14.90
C SER A 34 4.42 10.21 -16.00
N SER A 35 5.63 10.76 -15.86
CA SER A 35 6.81 10.36 -16.63
C SER A 35 7.76 9.46 -15.83
N GLN A 36 7.45 9.20 -14.57
CA GLN A 36 8.21 8.36 -13.64
C GLN A 36 7.48 7.04 -13.44
N GLU A 37 8.17 6.02 -12.91
CA GLU A 37 7.58 4.70 -12.63
C GLU A 37 6.32 4.79 -11.77
N TRP A 38 6.25 5.77 -10.86
CA TRP A 38 5.15 5.99 -9.93
C TRP A 38 4.66 7.44 -9.98
N CYS A 39 3.36 7.64 -9.79
CA CYS A 39 2.77 8.98 -9.71
C CYS A 39 3.33 9.75 -8.52
N GLN A 40 3.77 10.97 -8.76
CA GLN A 40 4.18 11.92 -7.72
C GLN A 40 2.96 12.68 -7.24
N ILE A 41 2.64 12.56 -5.96
CA ILE A 41 1.43 13.10 -5.35
C ILE A 41 1.75 14.10 -4.23
N ASN A 42 0.75 14.87 -3.84
CA ASN A 42 0.72 15.57 -2.56
C ASN A 42 0.41 14.55 -1.45
N PRO A 43 1.23 14.41 -0.41
CA PRO A 43 1.07 13.36 0.61
C PRO A 43 -0.13 13.59 1.55
N VAL A 44 -0.81 14.71 1.44
CA VAL A 44 -2.01 15.04 2.24
C VAL A 44 -3.27 14.79 1.44
N THR A 45 -3.33 15.30 0.22
CA THR A 45 -4.55 15.30 -0.61
C THR A 45 -4.57 14.19 -1.65
N PHE A 46 -3.44 13.51 -1.92
CA PHE A 46 -3.23 12.56 -3.02
C PHE A 46 -3.41 13.16 -4.42
N ALA A 47 -3.55 14.49 -4.55
CA ALA A 47 -3.55 15.16 -5.83
C ALA A 47 -2.20 14.98 -6.53
N LEU A 48 -2.21 14.76 -7.84
CA LEU A 48 -0.99 14.76 -8.66
C LEU A 48 -0.32 16.14 -8.59
N LYS A 49 1.02 16.14 -8.54
CA LYS A 49 1.79 17.40 -8.48
C LYS A 49 1.49 18.36 -9.64
N ASN A 50 1.21 17.82 -10.82
CA ASN A 50 0.98 18.58 -12.04
C ASN A 50 -0.52 18.71 -12.40
N HIS A 51 -1.42 18.09 -11.63
CA HIS A 51 -2.86 18.07 -11.88
C HIS A 51 -3.60 18.06 -10.55
N SER A 52 -3.90 19.25 -10.01
CA SER A 52 -4.45 19.39 -8.65
C SER A 52 -5.86 18.82 -8.45
N ASN A 53 -6.59 18.58 -9.54
CA ASN A 53 -7.93 17.99 -9.55
C ASN A 53 -7.96 16.49 -9.93
N ILE A 54 -6.78 15.86 -10.08
CA ILE A 54 -6.66 14.42 -10.30
C ILE A 54 -5.97 13.82 -9.09
N HIS A 55 -6.62 12.86 -8.44
CA HIS A 55 -6.13 12.19 -7.26
C HIS A 55 -5.80 10.72 -7.59
N VAL A 56 -4.65 10.26 -7.12
CA VAL A 56 -4.18 8.88 -7.35
C VAL A 56 -3.81 8.27 -6.01
N ILE A 57 -4.23 7.04 -5.78
CA ILE A 57 -3.99 6.26 -4.55
C ILE A 57 -3.53 4.85 -4.90
N GLY A 58 -3.18 4.07 -3.89
CA GLY A 58 -2.81 2.67 -4.01
C GLY A 58 -1.45 2.47 -4.68
N ASP A 59 -1.31 1.35 -5.37
CA ASP A 59 -0.02 0.89 -5.87
C ASP A 59 0.58 1.76 -6.98
N SER A 60 -0.21 2.64 -7.61
CA SER A 60 0.26 3.52 -8.68
C SER A 60 1.04 4.75 -8.20
N ILE A 61 1.07 5.04 -6.91
CA ILE A 61 1.73 6.23 -6.36
C ILE A 61 3.12 5.93 -5.78
N ASN A 62 3.95 6.98 -5.70
CA ASN A 62 5.07 6.99 -4.78
C ASN A 62 4.54 7.32 -3.38
N ALA A 63 4.43 6.31 -2.52
CA ALA A 63 3.96 6.44 -1.13
C ALA A 63 5.12 6.52 -0.11
N TRP A 64 6.36 6.67 -0.56
CA TRP A 64 7.60 6.74 0.23
C TRP A 64 7.76 5.55 1.18
N ASP A 65 7.63 5.76 2.50
CA ASP A 65 7.85 4.70 3.49
C ASP A 65 6.66 3.73 3.59
N MET A 66 5.49 4.11 3.05
CA MET A 66 4.28 3.29 3.10
C MET A 66 4.31 2.21 2.01
N PRO A 67 4.11 0.92 2.34
CA PRO A 67 4.22 -0.16 1.36
C PRO A 67 3.04 -0.16 0.38
N LYS A 68 3.24 -0.82 -0.75
CA LYS A 68 2.19 -1.14 -1.72
C LYS A 68 1.46 -2.39 -1.25
N SER A 69 0.22 -2.22 -0.77
CA SER A 69 -0.65 -3.30 -0.30
C SER A 69 -2.11 -2.87 -0.35
N ALA A 70 -3.01 -3.83 -0.36
CA ALA A 70 -4.46 -3.57 -0.33
C ALA A 70 -4.86 -2.75 0.91
N PHE A 71 -4.29 -3.06 2.08
CA PHE A 71 -4.56 -2.30 3.30
C PHE A 71 -4.07 -0.86 3.23
N SER A 72 -2.86 -0.64 2.68
CA SER A 72 -2.34 0.71 2.41
C SER A 72 -3.23 1.49 1.47
N ALA A 73 -3.66 0.87 0.36
CA ALA A 73 -4.55 1.48 -0.62
C ALA A 73 -5.90 1.88 0.01
N TYR A 74 -6.48 1.00 0.83
CA TYR A 74 -7.71 1.26 1.57
C TYR A 74 -7.55 2.42 2.58
N SER A 75 -6.45 2.44 3.35
CA SER A 75 -6.14 3.54 4.27
C SER A 75 -5.98 4.88 3.53
N GLN A 76 -5.32 4.86 2.39
CA GLN A 76 -5.17 6.04 1.51
C GLN A 76 -6.50 6.49 0.92
N ALA A 77 -7.37 5.55 0.52
CA ALA A 77 -8.70 5.87 -0.04
C ALA A 77 -9.56 6.63 0.97
N LYS A 78 -9.62 6.17 2.22
CA LYS A 78 -10.37 6.86 3.29
C LYS A 78 -9.86 8.28 3.54
N VAL A 79 -8.55 8.46 3.63
CA VAL A 79 -7.93 9.77 3.80
C VAL A 79 -8.19 10.67 2.58
N CYS A 80 -8.04 10.14 1.37
CA CYS A 80 -8.29 10.88 0.15
C CYS A 80 -9.74 11.35 0.07
N ALA A 81 -10.71 10.49 0.35
CA ALA A 81 -12.13 10.81 0.33
C ALA A 81 -12.48 11.90 1.36
N GLU A 82 -11.98 11.78 2.60
CA GLU A 82 -12.23 12.78 3.64
C GLU A 82 -11.58 14.13 3.30
N ASN A 83 -10.36 14.14 2.77
CA ASN A 83 -9.71 15.37 2.34
C ASN A 83 -10.38 16.00 1.11
N LEU A 84 -10.89 15.21 0.17
CA LEU A 84 -11.69 15.73 -0.94
C LEU A 84 -12.97 16.41 -0.46
N LYS A 85 -13.68 15.76 0.47
CA LYS A 85 -14.84 16.34 1.14
C LYS A 85 -14.48 17.69 1.81
N ASN A 86 -13.38 17.72 2.57
CA ASN A 86 -12.92 18.94 3.23
C ASN A 86 -12.54 20.04 2.23
N ILE A 87 -11.93 19.70 1.09
CA ILE A 87 -11.65 20.67 0.00
C ILE A 87 -12.96 21.25 -0.58
N ILE A 88 -13.95 20.39 -0.86
CA ILE A 88 -15.22 20.79 -1.46
C ILE A 88 -16.02 21.71 -0.54
N PHE A 89 -16.00 21.44 0.76
CA PHE A 89 -16.73 22.22 1.75
C PHE A 89 -15.90 23.31 2.43
N GLU A 90 -14.71 23.60 1.91
CA GLU A 90 -13.77 24.60 2.45
C GLU A 90 -13.43 24.42 3.92
N ASN A 91 -13.44 23.17 4.38
CA ASN A 91 -13.05 22.80 5.74
C ASN A 91 -11.53 22.74 5.87
N LYS A 92 -11.06 22.78 7.12
CA LYS A 92 -9.64 22.58 7.44
C LYS A 92 -9.20 21.15 7.06
N ILE A 93 -8.11 21.05 6.31
CA ILE A 93 -7.45 19.78 6.01
C ILE A 93 -6.40 19.52 7.10
N GLU A 94 -6.50 18.38 7.77
CA GLU A 94 -5.51 17.95 8.77
C GLU A 94 -4.49 17.00 8.14
N ALA A 95 -3.27 17.00 8.71
CA ALA A 95 -2.23 16.06 8.27
C ALA A 95 -2.64 14.62 8.62
N PRO A 96 -2.75 13.73 7.63
CA PRO A 96 -3.29 12.40 7.84
C PRO A 96 -2.32 11.47 8.59
N VAL A 97 -2.92 10.50 9.28
CA VAL A 97 -2.27 9.31 9.82
C VAL A 97 -2.77 8.10 9.05
N PHE A 98 -1.88 7.17 8.74
CA PHE A 98 -2.19 5.96 7.98
C PHE A 98 -1.80 4.72 8.77
N LEU A 99 -2.49 3.64 8.46
CA LEU A 99 -2.21 2.30 8.97
C LEU A 99 -2.01 1.35 7.78
N ASN A 100 -1.11 0.42 7.96
CA ASN A 100 -1.00 -0.77 7.13
C ASN A 100 -0.88 -2.00 8.01
N THR A 101 -1.61 -3.06 7.67
CA THR A 101 -1.39 -4.41 8.21
C THR A 101 -1.29 -5.39 7.07
N CYS A 102 -0.16 -6.09 6.99
CA CYS A 102 0.02 -7.21 6.08
C CYS A 102 -0.18 -8.51 6.86
N TYR A 103 -1.17 -9.29 6.46
CA TYR A 103 -1.42 -10.62 6.98
C TYR A 103 -0.79 -11.66 6.05
N SER A 104 -0.29 -12.73 6.64
CA SER A 104 0.22 -13.90 5.92
C SER A 104 -0.31 -15.17 6.58
N LEU A 105 -0.76 -16.13 5.78
CA LEU A 105 -1.27 -17.40 6.23
C LEU A 105 -0.30 -18.50 5.79
N ALA A 106 0.26 -19.24 6.77
CA ALA A 106 1.05 -20.44 6.50
C ALA A 106 0.16 -21.70 6.50
N ALA A 107 -0.99 -21.64 7.16
CA ALA A 107 -2.05 -22.65 7.14
C ALA A 107 -3.37 -22.00 7.54
N GLU A 108 -4.49 -22.72 7.43
CA GLU A 108 -5.85 -22.23 7.73
C GLU A 108 -5.94 -21.56 9.11
N ASN A 109 -5.30 -22.12 10.13
CA ASN A 109 -5.30 -21.59 11.50
C ASN A 109 -3.89 -21.13 11.94
N TYR A 110 -3.04 -20.72 11.00
CA TYR A 110 -1.70 -20.28 11.28
C TYR A 110 -1.36 -19.02 10.52
N GLY A 111 -1.62 -17.89 11.18
CA GLY A 111 -1.38 -16.55 10.64
C GLY A 111 -0.23 -15.84 11.35
N PHE A 112 0.29 -14.83 10.68
CA PHE A 112 1.17 -13.82 11.26
C PHE A 112 0.97 -12.50 10.54
N SER A 113 1.30 -11.41 11.21
CA SER A 113 1.06 -10.07 10.68
C SER A 113 2.22 -9.10 10.94
N ILE A 114 2.26 -8.06 10.13
CA ILE A 114 3.09 -6.87 10.35
C ILE A 114 2.17 -5.66 10.24
N SER A 115 2.01 -4.93 11.33
CA SER A 115 1.29 -3.65 11.36
C SER A 115 2.28 -2.50 11.42
N SER A 116 2.00 -1.43 10.69
CA SER A 116 2.87 -0.25 10.60
C SER A 116 2.04 1.02 10.56
N TRP A 117 2.54 2.07 11.18
CA TRP A 117 1.89 3.37 11.28
C TRP A 117 2.68 4.42 10.52
N TYR A 118 1.98 5.34 9.89
CA TYR A 118 2.59 6.38 9.08
C TYR A 118 1.89 7.72 9.31
N ARG A 119 2.60 8.80 9.04
CA ARG A 119 2.02 10.14 8.98
C ARG A 119 2.61 10.95 7.85
N THR A 120 1.93 11.99 7.45
CA THR A 120 2.52 13.01 6.59
C THR A 120 3.50 13.86 7.41
N ASN A 121 4.70 14.06 6.89
CA ASN A 121 5.68 15.02 7.38
C ASN A 121 5.67 16.22 6.44
N SER A 122 5.18 17.37 6.92
CA SER A 122 5.04 18.59 6.11
C SER A 122 6.37 19.20 5.70
N GLU A 123 7.40 19.14 6.56
CA GLU A 123 8.73 19.67 6.25
C GLU A 123 9.39 18.90 5.10
N LYS A 124 9.23 17.57 5.09
CA LYS A 124 9.78 16.69 4.05
C LYS A 124 8.82 16.49 2.87
N ASN A 125 7.58 16.99 2.98
CA ASN A 125 6.51 16.79 2.00
C ASN A 125 6.39 15.31 1.55
N ARG A 126 6.32 14.39 2.52
CA ARG A 126 6.28 12.95 2.28
C ARG A 126 5.58 12.19 3.41
N ILE A 127 5.13 10.97 3.13
CA ILE A 127 4.65 10.03 4.14
C ILE A 127 5.88 9.36 4.79
N VAL A 128 5.93 9.36 6.12
CA VAL A 128 7.03 8.78 6.90
C VAL A 128 6.52 7.73 7.88
N SER A 129 7.30 6.70 8.11
CA SER A 129 7.00 5.66 9.10
C SER A 129 7.12 6.22 10.52
N LEU A 130 6.18 5.79 11.37
CA LEU A 130 6.19 6.01 12.83
C LEU A 130 6.67 4.77 13.59
N GLY A 131 6.80 3.64 12.89
CA GLY A 131 7.19 2.36 13.44
C GLY A 131 6.31 1.21 12.97
N SER A 132 6.69 0.01 13.37
CA SER A 132 5.99 -1.23 13.03
C SER A 132 6.01 -2.20 14.20
N LYS A 133 5.06 -3.15 14.18
CA LYS A 133 4.99 -4.27 15.11
C LYS A 133 4.71 -5.54 14.31
N SER A 134 5.53 -6.55 14.51
CA SER A 134 5.35 -7.89 13.92
C SER A 134 4.84 -8.87 14.96
N SER A 135 4.20 -9.93 14.50
CA SER A 135 3.93 -11.10 15.32
C SER A 135 5.22 -11.64 15.95
N PRO A 136 5.22 -12.02 17.23
CA PRO A 136 6.39 -12.64 17.86
C PRO A 136 6.79 -13.93 17.13
N THR A 137 8.08 -14.16 16.98
CA THR A 137 8.58 -15.42 16.35
C THR A 137 8.19 -16.66 17.13
N ASN A 138 8.08 -16.54 18.46
CA ASN A 138 7.69 -17.58 19.41
C ASN A 138 6.22 -17.51 19.84
N ALA A 139 5.35 -16.89 19.02
CA ALA A 139 3.92 -16.80 19.30
C ALA A 139 3.31 -18.20 19.45
N SER A 140 2.39 -18.32 20.40
CA SER A 140 1.66 -19.57 20.67
C SER A 140 0.74 -19.94 19.50
N ASN A 141 0.33 -21.20 19.43
CA ASN A 141 -0.65 -21.67 18.43
C ASN A 141 -1.98 -20.89 18.55
N ALA A 142 -2.38 -20.50 19.75
CA ALA A 142 -3.58 -19.71 19.99
C ALA A 142 -3.46 -18.31 19.37
N GLU A 143 -2.30 -17.66 19.50
CA GLU A 143 -2.01 -16.37 18.86
C GLU A 143 -1.98 -16.50 17.34
N ARG A 144 -1.35 -17.55 16.80
CA ARG A 144 -1.35 -17.82 15.36
C ARG A 144 -2.76 -18.01 14.79
N ALA A 145 -3.60 -18.77 15.51
CA ALA A 145 -4.99 -18.97 15.11
C ALA A 145 -5.83 -17.68 15.21
N ARG A 146 -5.56 -16.82 16.19
CA ARG A 146 -6.20 -15.51 16.29
C ARG A 146 -5.82 -14.63 15.09
N GLU A 147 -4.54 -14.51 14.75
CA GLU A 147 -4.06 -13.69 13.61
C GLU A 147 -4.58 -14.22 12.27
N ALA A 148 -4.74 -15.54 12.13
CA ALA A 148 -5.41 -16.12 10.96
C ALA A 148 -6.87 -15.65 10.86
N ARG A 149 -7.64 -15.69 11.95
CA ARG A 149 -9.02 -15.16 11.99
C ARG A 149 -9.07 -13.67 11.67
N GLU A 150 -8.20 -12.85 12.26
CA GLU A 150 -8.12 -11.41 11.97
C GLU A 150 -7.89 -11.13 10.47
N SER A 151 -7.11 -11.97 9.79
CA SER A 151 -6.93 -11.90 8.33
C SER A 151 -8.22 -12.15 7.57
N TYR A 152 -8.98 -13.18 7.93
CA TYR A 152 -10.28 -13.50 7.30
C TYR A 152 -11.33 -12.45 7.61
N ASP A 153 -11.37 -11.95 8.85
CA ASP A 153 -12.31 -10.90 9.26
C ASP A 153 -12.04 -9.59 8.51
N TRP A 154 -10.77 -9.22 8.34
CA TRP A 154 -10.40 -8.05 7.54
C TRP A 154 -10.83 -8.22 6.08
N TYR A 155 -10.56 -9.38 5.47
CA TYR A 155 -10.96 -9.66 4.09
C TYR A 155 -12.47 -9.58 3.92
N SER A 156 -13.24 -10.18 4.83
CA SER A 156 -14.71 -10.13 4.82
C SER A 156 -15.23 -8.71 4.95
N SER A 157 -14.68 -7.94 5.89
CA SER A 157 -15.09 -6.56 6.15
C SER A 157 -14.85 -5.64 4.95
N ILE A 158 -13.65 -5.70 4.35
CA ILE A 158 -13.34 -4.85 3.20
C ILE A 158 -14.14 -5.25 1.96
N THR A 159 -14.37 -6.55 1.76
CA THR A 159 -15.18 -7.04 0.62
C THR A 159 -16.63 -6.58 0.76
N GLN A 160 -17.18 -6.66 1.95
CA GLN A 160 -18.53 -6.17 2.23
C GLN A 160 -18.63 -4.66 2.00
N GLU A 161 -17.65 -3.86 2.48
CA GLU A 161 -17.65 -2.41 2.29
C GLU A 161 -17.56 -1.99 0.82
N LEU A 162 -16.81 -2.75 0.00
CA LEU A 162 -16.57 -2.41 -1.40
C LEU A 162 -17.69 -2.88 -2.36
N TYR A 163 -18.44 -3.93 -2.00
CA TYR A 163 -19.35 -4.60 -2.93
C TYR A 163 -20.78 -4.78 -2.40
N SER A 164 -21.14 -4.18 -1.26
CA SER A 164 -22.51 -4.21 -0.70
C SER A 164 -23.36 -2.98 -1.08
#